data_6b5c36cd6980d173540d0c42512ce7ae
#
_entry.id   6b5c36cd6980d173540d0c42512ce7ae
#
_cell.length_a   1.000
_cell.length_b   1.000
_cell.length_c   1.000
_cell.angle_alpha   90.00
_cell.angle_beta   90.00
_cell.angle_gamma   90.00
#
_symmetry.space_group_name_H-M   'P 1'
#
loop_
_entity.id
_entity.type
_entity.pdbx_description
1 polymer ?
#
loop_
_entity_poly.entity_id
_entity_poly.type
_entity_poly.pdbx_seq_one_letter_code
_entity_poly.pdbx_strand_id
1 'polypeptide(L)'
;MTQYEIKAPQLLNQTIKLPASKSISNRALIIHALSEGSILPDNLSDCDDTEVIIDALHNKPYEMNIKAAGTAMRFMTSFLSVKKGEEHVLTGTERMKHRPIGVLVDALRQLGADISYTGEEGFPPLRIKGQQLKGGLLEVPGNISSQYISALLMIGPTLSDGLTLRLTGKIISRPYIDLTLWTMREFGAEADWSSYETITVQPKPYRERTYYIENDWSAASYWYEMVALSKNRDNVVRLEGLMDGSKQGDSSVRYIFSLLGVKTTFETTEEGVPTTVTLRNTLHTVPRLEYDFVNSPDLAQTFVVCCALMNVPFHFRGLSTLKIKETDRIEALKCEMRKLGYVLRDVNDSE
;
A
#
# COMPACT_ATOMS: atom_id res chain seq x y z
N MET A 1 7.70 15.33 27.13
CA MET A 1 6.91 15.53 25.88
C MET A 1 7.53 16.68 25.14
N THR A 2 7.86 16.50 23.87
CA THR A 2 8.33 17.60 23.03
C THR A 2 7.11 18.40 22.55
N GLN A 3 7.12 19.71 22.76
CA GLN A 3 6.07 20.60 22.27
C GLN A 3 6.55 21.29 21.00
N TYR A 4 5.68 21.38 20.01
CA TYR A 4 5.93 22.11 18.76
C TYR A 4 4.96 23.29 18.67
N GLU A 5 5.48 24.48 18.36
CA GLU A 5 4.67 25.62 17.96
C GLU A 5 4.55 25.65 16.44
N ILE A 6 3.34 25.58 15.92
CA ILE A 6 3.08 25.61 14.48
C ILE A 6 2.48 26.96 14.12
N LYS A 7 3.13 27.68 13.22
CA LYS A 7 2.61 28.93 12.62
C LYS A 7 2.22 28.68 11.18
N ALA A 8 0.92 28.70 10.90
CA ALA A 8 0.43 28.57 9.53
C ALA A 8 0.85 29.80 8.71
N PRO A 9 1.41 29.62 7.50
CA PRO A 9 1.73 30.74 6.60
C PRO A 9 0.43 31.36 6.06
N GLN A 10 0.47 32.67 5.79
CA GLN A 10 -0.66 33.36 5.17
C GLN A 10 -0.86 32.96 3.69
N LEU A 11 0.21 32.56 3.03
CA LEU A 11 0.23 32.12 1.65
C LEU A 11 1.00 30.80 1.52
N LEU A 12 0.36 29.79 0.97
CA LEU A 12 1.01 28.54 0.59
C LEU A 12 1.59 28.68 -0.82
N ASN A 13 2.89 28.90 -0.94
CA ASN A 13 3.60 28.89 -2.21
C ASN A 13 4.88 28.06 -2.03
N GLN A 14 4.74 26.75 -2.17
CA GLN A 14 5.80 25.80 -1.86
C GLN A 14 5.97 24.78 -2.99
N THR A 15 7.21 24.36 -3.19
CA THR A 15 7.54 23.18 -3.99
C THR A 15 8.02 22.09 -3.03
N ILE A 16 7.41 20.93 -3.11
CA ILE A 16 7.61 19.81 -2.19
C ILE A 16 8.12 18.61 -2.98
N LYS A 17 9.28 18.12 -2.60
CA LYS A 17 9.72 16.78 -3.01
C LYS A 17 9.03 15.76 -2.10
N LEU A 18 8.08 15.03 -2.65
CA LEU A 18 7.39 13.97 -1.92
C LEU A 18 8.33 12.79 -1.65
N PRO A 19 8.11 12.02 -0.58
CA PRO A 19 8.80 10.74 -0.42
C PRO A 19 8.41 9.78 -1.55
N ALA A 20 9.26 8.82 -1.83
CA ALA A 20 8.97 7.76 -2.79
C ALA A 20 7.86 6.84 -2.27
N SER A 21 7.12 6.21 -3.19
CA SER A 21 6.03 5.32 -2.86
C SER A 21 6.49 4.08 -2.10
N LYS A 22 6.06 3.96 -0.84
CA LYS A 22 6.26 2.76 -0.02
C LYS A 22 5.70 1.52 -0.71
N SER A 23 4.50 1.63 -1.27
CA SER A 23 3.80 0.51 -1.90
C SER A 23 4.52 -0.05 -3.12
N ILE A 24 5.15 0.81 -3.91
CA ILE A 24 5.96 0.40 -5.06
C ILE A 24 7.33 -0.11 -4.57
N SER A 25 8.00 0.64 -3.68
CA SER A 25 9.33 0.28 -3.14
C SER A 25 9.35 -1.13 -2.58
N ASN A 26 8.39 -1.47 -1.72
CA ASN A 26 8.35 -2.78 -1.08
C ASN A 26 8.12 -3.92 -2.09
N ARG A 27 7.31 -3.70 -3.14
CA ARG A 27 7.11 -4.67 -4.22
C ARG A 27 8.38 -4.84 -5.06
N ALA A 28 8.93 -3.72 -5.50
CA ALA A 28 10.14 -3.72 -6.33
C ALA A 28 11.33 -4.37 -5.62
N LEU A 29 11.51 -4.16 -4.30
CA LEU A 29 12.57 -4.81 -3.50
C LEU A 29 12.40 -6.33 -3.44
N ILE A 30 11.20 -6.83 -3.20
CA ILE A 30 10.95 -8.28 -3.17
C ILE A 30 11.17 -8.89 -4.56
N ILE A 31 10.64 -8.27 -5.62
CA ILE A 31 10.82 -8.74 -6.99
C ILE A 31 12.28 -8.69 -7.40
N HIS A 32 13.01 -7.62 -7.05
CA HIS A 32 14.45 -7.51 -7.25
C HIS A 32 15.20 -8.66 -6.55
N ALA A 33 14.89 -8.95 -5.29
CA ALA A 33 15.50 -10.05 -4.55
C ALA A 33 15.16 -11.44 -5.12
N LEU A 34 14.01 -11.58 -5.80
CA LEU A 34 13.61 -12.81 -6.52
C LEU A 34 14.26 -12.90 -7.89
N SER A 35 14.65 -11.79 -8.52
CA SER A 35 15.35 -11.76 -9.80
C SER A 35 16.84 -12.08 -9.66
N GLU A 36 17.37 -12.14 -8.42
CA GLU A 36 18.80 -12.29 -8.11
C GLU A 36 19.67 -11.21 -8.79
N GLY A 37 19.06 -10.06 -9.06
CA GLY A 37 19.71 -8.91 -9.70
C GLY A 37 20.64 -8.17 -8.74
N SER A 38 21.56 -7.37 -9.33
CA SER A 38 22.52 -6.54 -8.61
C SER A 38 22.15 -5.06 -8.59
N ILE A 39 21.23 -4.62 -9.48
CA ILE A 39 20.84 -3.22 -9.66
C ILE A 39 19.60 -2.93 -8.81
N LEU A 40 19.79 -2.25 -7.69
CA LEU A 40 18.67 -1.82 -6.83
C LEU A 40 17.78 -0.82 -7.57
N PRO A 41 16.45 -0.83 -7.30
CA PRO A 41 15.56 0.21 -7.79
C PRO A 41 15.98 1.60 -7.28
N ASP A 42 15.85 2.60 -8.16
CA ASP A 42 16.15 3.99 -7.84
C ASP A 42 14.99 4.67 -7.11
N ASN A 43 15.28 5.66 -6.29
CA ASN A 43 14.31 6.43 -5.51
C ASN A 43 13.48 5.55 -4.56
N LEU A 44 14.15 4.67 -3.79
CA LEU A 44 13.47 3.87 -2.76
C LEU A 44 12.91 4.76 -1.65
N SER A 45 11.77 4.35 -1.09
CA SER A 45 11.19 5.01 0.08
C SER A 45 12.10 4.86 1.31
N ASP A 46 12.21 5.91 2.10
CA ASP A 46 12.95 5.98 3.36
C ASP A 46 12.06 5.69 4.60
N CYS A 47 10.89 5.12 4.39
CA CYS A 47 9.99 4.78 5.50
C CYS A 47 10.42 3.47 6.19
N ASP A 48 10.05 3.35 7.47
CA ASP A 48 10.35 2.17 8.31
C ASP A 48 10.00 0.84 7.63
N ASP A 49 8.88 0.76 6.92
CA ASP A 49 8.44 -0.46 6.21
C ASP A 49 9.41 -0.90 5.12
N THR A 50 10.01 0.05 4.41
CA THR A 50 10.98 -0.23 3.34
C THR A 50 12.36 -0.52 3.93
N GLU A 51 12.78 0.25 4.92
CA GLU A 51 14.06 0.04 5.60
C GLU A 51 14.19 -1.36 6.22
N VAL A 52 13.14 -1.87 6.88
CA VAL A 52 13.19 -3.22 7.47
C VAL A 52 13.26 -4.33 6.42
N ILE A 53 12.69 -4.11 5.21
CA ILE A 53 12.84 -5.06 4.11
C ILE A 53 14.28 -5.03 3.59
N ILE A 54 14.84 -3.84 3.38
CA ILE A 54 16.24 -3.68 2.94
C ILE A 54 17.19 -4.37 3.92
N ASP A 55 17.03 -4.11 5.23
CA ASP A 55 17.84 -4.70 6.28
C ASP A 55 17.72 -6.23 6.30
N ALA A 56 16.50 -6.77 6.24
CA ALA A 56 16.24 -8.21 6.23
C ALA A 56 16.83 -8.91 5.00
N LEU A 57 16.75 -8.29 3.82
CA LEU A 57 17.30 -8.83 2.57
C LEU A 57 18.84 -8.77 2.53
N HIS A 58 19.43 -7.73 3.13
CA HIS A 58 20.88 -7.53 3.14
C HIS A 58 21.58 -8.38 4.21
N ASN A 59 21.12 -8.30 5.46
CA ASN A 59 21.78 -8.93 6.59
C ASN A 59 21.39 -10.39 6.81
N LYS A 60 20.21 -10.79 6.35
CA LYS A 60 19.64 -12.14 6.47
C LYS A 60 19.83 -12.79 7.86
N PRO A 61 19.48 -12.10 8.96
CA PRO A 61 19.62 -12.67 10.29
C PRO A 61 18.68 -13.87 10.46
N TYR A 62 19.03 -14.82 11.35
CA TYR A 62 18.11 -15.93 11.65
C TYR A 62 16.77 -15.44 12.17
N GLU A 63 16.76 -14.47 13.09
CA GLU A 63 15.56 -13.79 13.56
C GLU A 63 15.45 -12.41 12.92
N MET A 64 14.42 -12.23 12.08
CA MET A 64 14.11 -10.99 11.36
C MET A 64 12.99 -10.25 12.08
N ASN A 65 13.34 -9.14 12.75
CA ASN A 65 12.35 -8.28 13.40
C ASN A 65 11.93 -7.15 12.45
N ILE A 66 10.75 -7.32 11.85
CA ILE A 66 10.20 -6.33 10.89
C ILE A 66 9.41 -5.21 11.57
N LYS A 67 9.58 -5.01 12.87
CA LYS A 67 8.92 -3.97 13.67
C LYS A 67 7.39 -4.01 13.51
N ALA A 68 6.76 -2.86 13.15
CA ALA A 68 5.32 -2.74 12.91
C ALA A 68 4.94 -2.82 11.42
N ALA A 69 5.90 -3.16 10.55
CA ALA A 69 5.78 -3.12 9.10
C ALA A 69 4.90 -4.25 8.55
N GLY A 70 3.61 -3.97 8.38
CA GLY A 70 2.62 -4.96 7.94
C GLY A 70 2.90 -5.52 6.56
N THR A 71 3.32 -4.69 5.62
CA THR A 71 3.68 -5.11 4.26
C THR A 71 4.91 -6.02 4.30
N ALA A 72 5.93 -5.65 5.09
CA ALA A 72 7.14 -6.45 5.25
C ALA A 72 6.83 -7.84 5.80
N MET A 73 5.96 -7.96 6.83
CA MET A 73 5.54 -9.25 7.38
C MET A 73 4.99 -10.17 6.29
N ARG A 74 4.04 -9.68 5.46
CA ARG A 74 3.37 -10.49 4.44
C ARG A 74 4.30 -10.85 3.29
N PHE A 75 5.05 -9.88 2.80
CA PHE A 75 5.93 -10.06 1.66
C PHE A 75 7.12 -10.95 1.99
N MET A 76 7.76 -10.74 3.14
CA MET A 76 8.86 -11.58 3.60
C MET A 76 8.41 -13.02 3.91
N THR A 77 7.19 -13.22 4.44
CA THR A 77 6.66 -14.59 4.64
C THR A 77 6.64 -15.39 3.34
N SER A 78 6.11 -14.82 2.25
CA SER A 78 6.11 -15.49 0.95
C SER A 78 7.51 -15.61 0.35
N PHE A 79 8.31 -14.54 0.43
CA PHE A 79 9.68 -14.53 -0.09
C PHE A 79 10.56 -15.61 0.55
N LEU A 80 10.58 -15.69 1.87
CA LEU A 80 11.39 -16.68 2.61
C LEU A 80 10.92 -18.12 2.33
N SER A 81 9.62 -18.32 2.07
CA SER A 81 9.08 -19.65 1.76
C SER A 81 9.67 -20.28 0.50
N VAL A 82 10.15 -19.47 -0.46
CA VAL A 82 10.74 -19.95 -1.72
C VAL A 82 12.27 -19.91 -1.72
N LYS A 83 12.93 -19.44 -0.64
CA LYS A 83 14.40 -19.39 -0.53
C LYS A 83 14.95 -20.73 -0.03
N LYS A 84 15.08 -21.69 -0.95
CA LYS A 84 15.51 -23.06 -0.66
C LYS A 84 16.82 -23.10 0.14
N GLY A 85 16.77 -23.81 1.27
CA GLY A 85 17.93 -24.02 2.15
C GLY A 85 18.14 -22.92 3.20
N GLU A 86 17.34 -21.85 3.18
CA GLU A 86 17.32 -20.83 4.23
C GLU A 86 16.25 -21.16 5.28
N GLU A 87 16.54 -20.84 6.54
CA GLU A 87 15.58 -20.97 7.64
C GLU A 87 15.64 -19.72 8.51
N HIS A 88 14.49 -19.09 8.76
CA HIS A 88 14.39 -17.85 9.50
C HIS A 88 13.18 -17.83 10.44
N VAL A 89 13.28 -17.03 11.50
CA VAL A 89 12.13 -16.64 12.34
C VAL A 89 11.75 -15.20 11.99
N LEU A 90 10.53 -15.00 11.55
CA LEU A 90 9.99 -13.69 11.22
C LEU A 90 9.10 -13.18 12.36
N THR A 91 9.48 -12.07 12.98
CA THR A 91 8.81 -11.48 14.15
C THR A 91 8.60 -9.97 13.99
N GLY A 92 8.01 -9.33 14.98
CA GLY A 92 7.78 -7.89 15.01
C GLY A 92 7.41 -7.38 16.40
N THR A 93 6.91 -6.14 16.46
CA THR A 93 6.40 -5.54 17.72
C THR A 93 5.24 -6.34 18.29
N GLU A 94 4.91 -6.10 19.56
CA GLU A 94 3.74 -6.74 20.20
C GLU A 94 2.45 -6.52 19.41
N ARG A 95 2.24 -5.33 18.86
CA ARG A 95 1.08 -5.08 17.98
C ARG A 95 1.11 -5.95 16.71
N MET A 96 2.30 -6.20 16.14
CA MET A 96 2.44 -7.07 14.95
C MET A 96 2.11 -8.53 15.29
N LYS A 97 2.48 -8.99 16.47
CA LYS A 97 2.16 -10.36 16.93
C LYS A 97 0.65 -10.63 17.09
N HIS A 98 -0.17 -9.57 17.14
CA HIS A 98 -1.64 -9.67 17.17
C HIS A 98 -2.31 -9.31 15.82
N ARG A 99 -1.52 -9.16 14.76
CA ARG A 99 -2.08 -8.95 13.40
C ARG A 99 -2.19 -10.28 12.68
N PRO A 100 -3.40 -10.67 12.23
CA PRO A 100 -3.62 -11.99 11.62
C PRO A 100 -2.77 -12.18 10.37
N ILE A 101 -2.27 -13.43 10.18
CA ILE A 101 -1.52 -13.85 9.01
C ILE A 101 -1.91 -15.27 8.55
N GLY A 102 -2.80 -15.93 9.27
CA GLY A 102 -3.19 -17.32 9.04
C GLY A 102 -3.59 -17.61 7.61
N VAL A 103 -4.43 -16.76 7.00
CA VAL A 103 -4.87 -16.93 5.60
C VAL A 103 -3.69 -17.03 4.63
N LEU A 104 -2.64 -16.23 4.81
CA LEU A 104 -1.44 -16.30 3.97
C LEU A 104 -0.64 -17.58 4.24
N VAL A 105 -0.47 -17.95 5.50
CA VAL A 105 0.26 -19.15 5.90
C VAL A 105 -0.43 -20.40 5.36
N ASP A 106 -1.76 -20.48 5.47
CA ASP A 106 -2.54 -21.62 4.96
C ASP A 106 -2.45 -21.73 3.43
N ALA A 107 -2.51 -20.58 2.74
CA ALA A 107 -2.33 -20.52 1.29
C ALA A 107 -0.93 -21.01 0.86
N LEU A 108 0.13 -20.55 1.56
CA LEU A 108 1.51 -20.99 1.29
C LEU A 108 1.73 -22.47 1.62
N ARG A 109 1.14 -22.99 2.71
CA ARG A 109 1.18 -24.42 3.06
C ARG A 109 0.50 -25.29 2.01
N GLN A 110 -0.60 -24.82 1.39
CA GLN A 110 -1.23 -25.53 0.26
C GLN A 110 -0.30 -25.62 -0.96
N LEU A 111 0.58 -24.64 -1.15
CA LEU A 111 1.62 -24.68 -2.19
C LEU A 111 2.85 -25.51 -1.77
N GLY A 112 2.88 -26.03 -0.54
CA GLY A 112 3.92 -26.89 -0.01
C GLY A 112 4.94 -26.18 0.89
N ALA A 113 4.68 -24.95 1.36
CA ALA A 113 5.60 -24.25 2.24
C ALA A 113 5.70 -24.87 3.64
N ASP A 114 6.91 -24.89 4.20
CA ASP A 114 7.19 -25.30 5.57
C ASP A 114 7.22 -24.07 6.49
N ILE A 115 6.06 -23.76 7.08
CA ILE A 115 5.86 -22.63 7.98
C ILE A 115 5.22 -23.13 9.27
N SER A 116 5.76 -22.75 10.41
CA SER A 116 5.19 -23.02 11.73
C SER A 116 5.07 -21.74 12.56
N TYR A 117 4.04 -21.67 13.38
CA TYR A 117 3.90 -20.62 14.37
C TYR A 117 4.80 -20.94 15.57
N THR A 118 5.51 -19.93 16.08
CA THR A 118 6.31 -20.07 17.30
C THR A 118 5.60 -19.54 18.55
N GLY A 119 4.42 -18.95 18.35
CA GLY A 119 3.52 -18.44 19.38
C GLY A 119 2.08 -18.90 19.11
N GLU A 120 1.14 -17.96 19.11
CA GLU A 120 -0.28 -18.21 18.88
C GLU A 120 -0.54 -18.56 17.39
N GLU A 121 -1.36 -19.57 17.14
CA GLU A 121 -1.71 -20.01 15.78
C GLU A 121 -2.51 -18.91 15.06
N GLY A 122 -2.16 -18.66 13.80
CA GLY A 122 -2.74 -17.59 12.98
C GLY A 122 -2.02 -16.24 13.10
N PHE A 123 -1.03 -16.13 14.01
CA PHE A 123 -0.32 -14.89 14.31
C PHE A 123 1.21 -15.06 14.29
N PRO A 124 1.98 -13.98 13.99
CA PRO A 124 3.43 -14.03 14.17
C PRO A 124 3.81 -14.23 15.65
N PRO A 125 5.02 -14.75 15.98
CA PRO A 125 6.15 -15.01 15.05
C PRO A 125 5.98 -16.30 14.24
N LEU A 126 6.64 -16.32 13.06
CA LEU A 126 6.65 -17.45 12.15
C LEU A 126 8.06 -18.01 11.99
N ARG A 127 8.22 -19.31 12.10
CA ARG A 127 9.42 -20.04 11.64
C ARG A 127 9.16 -20.51 10.22
N ILE A 128 10.00 -20.11 9.29
CA ILE A 128 9.86 -20.38 7.86
C ILE A 128 11.11 -21.07 7.37
N LYS A 129 10.91 -22.25 6.76
CA LYS A 129 11.98 -23.01 6.11
C LYS A 129 11.75 -23.01 4.61
N GLY A 130 12.61 -22.31 3.90
CA GLY A 130 12.51 -22.11 2.46
C GLY A 130 12.72 -23.40 1.68
N GLN A 131 11.88 -23.62 0.68
CA GLN A 131 11.96 -24.78 -0.21
C GLN A 131 11.40 -24.48 -1.60
N GLN A 132 11.62 -25.39 -2.54
CA GLN A 132 11.02 -25.29 -3.86
C GLN A 132 9.53 -25.58 -3.76
N LEU A 133 8.70 -24.61 -4.06
CA LEU A 133 7.25 -24.77 -4.08
C LEU A 133 6.78 -25.12 -5.49
N LYS A 134 5.71 -25.94 -5.55
CA LYS A 134 5.19 -26.43 -6.82
C LYS A 134 4.36 -25.39 -7.56
N GLY A 135 3.44 -24.73 -6.88
CA GLY A 135 2.48 -23.82 -7.51
C GLY A 135 1.21 -24.54 -7.97
N GLY A 136 0.53 -23.96 -8.98
CA GLY A 136 -0.73 -24.47 -9.51
C GLY A 136 -1.94 -23.63 -9.10
N LEU A 137 -3.12 -24.28 -9.00
CA LEU A 137 -4.36 -23.57 -8.61
C LEU A 137 -4.43 -23.36 -7.10
N LEU A 138 -4.71 -22.14 -6.69
CA LEU A 138 -4.93 -21.73 -5.33
C LEU A 138 -6.19 -20.86 -5.23
N GLU A 139 -7.07 -21.14 -4.28
CA GLU A 139 -8.25 -20.34 -4.01
C GLU A 139 -8.09 -19.59 -2.68
N VAL A 140 -8.34 -18.28 -2.70
CA VAL A 140 -8.33 -17.42 -1.52
C VAL A 140 -9.51 -16.45 -1.54
N PRO A 141 -10.03 -16.02 -0.38
CA PRO A 141 -11.08 -15.01 -0.34
C PRO A 141 -10.60 -13.67 -0.93
N GLY A 142 -11.41 -13.02 -1.78
CA GLY A 142 -11.10 -11.71 -2.38
C GLY A 142 -11.27 -10.53 -1.41
N ASN A 143 -11.95 -10.74 -0.28
CA ASN A 143 -12.19 -9.72 0.74
C ASN A 143 -11.14 -9.67 1.84
N ILE A 144 -10.01 -10.36 1.65
CA ILE A 144 -8.83 -10.25 2.52
C ILE A 144 -7.95 -9.07 2.11
N SER A 145 -6.95 -8.76 2.95
CA SER A 145 -5.97 -7.74 2.62
C SER A 145 -5.27 -8.04 1.28
N SER A 146 -5.23 -7.07 0.38
CA SER A 146 -4.48 -7.16 -0.89
C SER A 146 -2.99 -7.45 -0.70
N GLN A 147 -2.45 -7.25 0.51
CA GLN A 147 -1.07 -7.63 0.84
C GLN A 147 -0.85 -9.14 0.77
N TYR A 148 -1.84 -9.95 1.18
CA TYR A 148 -1.74 -11.42 1.06
C TYR A 148 -1.73 -11.86 -0.40
N ILE A 149 -2.65 -11.31 -1.19
CA ILE A 149 -2.75 -11.57 -2.63
C ILE A 149 -1.46 -11.17 -3.33
N SER A 150 -0.96 -9.94 -3.06
CA SER A 150 0.31 -9.45 -3.61
C SER A 150 1.50 -10.33 -3.25
N ALA A 151 1.57 -10.80 -2.00
CA ALA A 151 2.64 -11.66 -1.52
C ALA A 151 2.69 -13.00 -2.27
N LEU A 152 1.52 -13.61 -2.50
CA LEU A 152 1.39 -14.85 -3.28
C LEU A 152 1.75 -14.64 -4.75
N LEU A 153 1.27 -13.56 -5.37
CA LEU A 153 1.52 -13.26 -6.78
C LEU A 153 3.01 -13.08 -7.06
N MET A 154 3.72 -12.32 -6.22
CA MET A 154 5.14 -12.01 -6.45
C MET A 154 6.03 -13.25 -6.47
N ILE A 155 5.72 -14.29 -5.71
CA ILE A 155 6.47 -15.56 -5.76
C ILE A 155 6.05 -16.46 -6.93
N GLY A 156 4.90 -16.20 -7.57
CA GLY A 156 4.34 -17.01 -8.65
C GLY A 156 5.34 -17.39 -9.76
N PRO A 157 6.16 -16.44 -10.29
CA PRO A 157 7.16 -16.73 -11.31
C PRO A 157 8.26 -17.71 -10.89
N THR A 158 8.48 -17.91 -9.58
CA THR A 158 9.51 -18.82 -9.03
C THR A 158 8.97 -20.22 -8.74
N LEU A 159 7.66 -20.41 -8.82
CA LEU A 159 7.02 -21.70 -8.61
C LEU A 159 7.15 -22.58 -9.86
N SER A 160 7.32 -23.91 -9.69
CA SER A 160 7.56 -24.82 -10.81
C SER A 160 6.44 -24.82 -11.85
N ASP A 161 5.19 -24.75 -11.41
CA ASP A 161 3.99 -24.78 -12.26
C ASP A 161 3.34 -23.38 -12.40
N GLY A 162 4.05 -22.32 -11.95
CA GLY A 162 3.47 -20.98 -11.84
C GLY A 162 2.34 -20.91 -10.81
N LEU A 163 1.45 -19.93 -10.96
CA LEU A 163 0.32 -19.75 -10.04
C LEU A 163 -0.95 -19.35 -10.79
N THR A 164 -2.03 -20.08 -10.55
CA THR A 164 -3.39 -19.67 -10.90
C THR A 164 -4.11 -19.33 -9.61
N LEU A 165 -4.31 -18.03 -9.34
CA LEU A 165 -4.93 -17.55 -8.12
C LEU A 165 -6.38 -17.16 -8.38
N ARG A 166 -7.33 -17.92 -7.79
CA ARG A 166 -8.75 -17.62 -7.84
C ARG A 166 -9.21 -16.91 -6.58
N LEU A 167 -9.77 -15.72 -6.77
CA LEU A 167 -10.28 -14.86 -5.69
C LEU A 167 -11.78 -15.11 -5.54
N THR A 168 -12.21 -15.60 -4.38
CA THR A 168 -13.62 -15.91 -4.13
C THR A 168 -14.35 -14.75 -3.45
N GLY A 169 -15.58 -14.49 -3.83
CA GLY A 169 -16.42 -13.43 -3.26
C GLY A 169 -16.03 -12.02 -3.73
N LYS A 170 -16.31 -11.02 -2.90
CA LYS A 170 -16.04 -9.60 -3.26
C LYS A 170 -14.54 -9.30 -3.20
N ILE A 171 -13.98 -8.83 -4.29
CA ILE A 171 -12.58 -8.38 -4.34
C ILE A 171 -12.51 -6.93 -3.86
N ILE A 172 -11.67 -6.68 -2.85
CA ILE A 172 -11.43 -5.34 -2.30
C ILE A 172 -9.99 -4.89 -2.58
N SER A 173 -9.77 -3.58 -2.55
CA SER A 173 -8.42 -3.00 -2.78
C SER A 173 -7.76 -3.49 -4.09
N ARG A 174 -8.54 -3.69 -5.14
CA ARG A 174 -8.10 -4.18 -6.45
C ARG A 174 -6.94 -3.38 -7.03
N PRO A 175 -6.87 -2.05 -6.95
CA PRO A 175 -5.75 -1.28 -7.47
C PRO A 175 -4.38 -1.68 -6.91
N TYR A 176 -4.31 -2.18 -5.66
CA TYR A 176 -3.04 -2.67 -5.10
C TYR A 176 -2.63 -4.03 -5.68
N ILE A 177 -3.61 -4.86 -6.10
CA ILE A 177 -3.34 -6.09 -6.85
C ILE A 177 -2.82 -5.73 -8.24
N ASP A 178 -3.49 -4.80 -8.92
CA ASP A 178 -3.12 -4.31 -10.24
C ASP A 178 -1.72 -3.67 -10.23
N LEU A 179 -1.40 -2.90 -9.18
CA LEU A 179 -0.05 -2.35 -8.96
C LEU A 179 1.00 -3.47 -8.85
N THR A 180 0.67 -4.57 -8.16
CA THR A 180 1.57 -5.72 -8.04
C THR A 180 1.80 -6.37 -9.40
N LEU A 181 0.74 -6.66 -10.15
CA LEU A 181 0.82 -7.24 -11.48
C LEU A 181 1.62 -6.34 -12.44
N TRP A 182 1.37 -5.03 -12.37
CA TRP A 182 2.12 -4.07 -13.17
C TRP A 182 3.62 -4.10 -12.80
N THR A 183 3.97 -4.03 -11.52
CA THR A 183 5.37 -4.10 -11.07
C THR A 183 6.03 -5.43 -11.52
N MET A 184 5.34 -6.56 -11.38
CA MET A 184 5.83 -7.86 -11.82
C MET A 184 6.13 -7.89 -13.32
N ARG A 185 5.24 -7.32 -14.15
CA ARG A 185 5.44 -7.23 -15.62
C ARG A 185 6.62 -6.35 -16.01
N GLU A 186 6.83 -5.26 -15.26
CA GLU A 186 8.01 -4.41 -15.44
C GLU A 186 9.33 -5.21 -15.28
N PHE A 187 9.35 -6.19 -14.38
CA PHE A 187 10.49 -7.10 -14.21
C PHE A 187 10.39 -8.38 -15.09
N GLY A 188 9.56 -8.36 -16.13
CA GLY A 188 9.49 -9.40 -17.17
C GLY A 188 8.64 -10.62 -16.83
N ALA A 189 7.88 -10.61 -15.72
CA ALA A 189 6.93 -11.67 -15.45
C ALA A 189 5.74 -11.64 -16.41
N GLU A 190 5.19 -12.81 -16.71
CA GLU A 190 3.92 -12.97 -17.40
C GLU A 190 2.82 -13.23 -16.40
N ALA A 191 2.16 -12.15 -15.96
CA ALA A 191 1.14 -12.16 -14.92
C ALA A 191 0.01 -11.20 -15.27
N ASP A 192 -1.23 -11.72 -15.31
CA ASP A 192 -2.41 -10.90 -15.59
C ASP A 192 -3.70 -11.56 -15.11
N TRP A 193 -4.78 -10.78 -15.10
CA TRP A 193 -6.13 -11.29 -14.92
C TRP A 193 -6.54 -12.14 -16.14
N SER A 194 -6.82 -13.41 -15.89
CA SER A 194 -7.40 -14.31 -16.92
C SER A 194 -8.93 -14.27 -16.91
N SER A 195 -9.53 -13.82 -15.81
CA SER A 195 -10.96 -13.50 -15.67
C SER A 195 -11.18 -12.44 -14.59
N TYR A 196 -12.43 -12.06 -14.33
CA TYR A 196 -12.74 -11.10 -13.26
C TYR A 196 -12.22 -11.53 -11.87
N GLU A 197 -12.19 -12.83 -11.60
CA GLU A 197 -11.85 -13.42 -10.30
C GLU A 197 -10.54 -14.21 -10.31
N THR A 198 -9.89 -14.37 -11.46
CA THR A 198 -8.73 -15.27 -11.60
C THR A 198 -7.54 -14.54 -12.17
N ILE A 199 -6.39 -14.71 -11.52
CA ILE A 199 -5.09 -14.19 -11.98
C ILE A 199 -4.20 -15.39 -12.31
N THR A 200 -3.53 -15.34 -13.46
CA THR A 200 -2.58 -16.35 -13.88
C THR A 200 -1.18 -15.77 -13.94
N VAL A 201 -0.22 -16.46 -13.33
CA VAL A 201 1.21 -16.13 -13.34
C VAL A 201 1.97 -17.30 -13.93
N GLN A 202 2.71 -17.05 -15.02
CA GLN A 202 3.51 -18.10 -15.66
C GLN A 202 4.80 -18.37 -14.87
N PRO A 203 5.32 -19.62 -14.89
CA PRO A 203 6.61 -19.97 -14.27
C PRO A 203 7.78 -19.44 -15.09
N LYS A 204 7.95 -18.13 -15.05
CA LYS A 204 8.97 -17.41 -15.82
C LYS A 204 9.77 -16.51 -14.89
N PRO A 205 11.06 -16.80 -14.67
CA PRO A 205 11.90 -16.01 -13.76
C PRO A 205 11.89 -14.51 -14.10
N TYR A 206 11.95 -13.71 -13.06
CA TYR A 206 12.12 -12.27 -13.21
C TYR A 206 13.43 -11.93 -13.93
N ARG A 207 13.46 -10.74 -14.54
CA ARG A 207 14.65 -10.18 -15.16
C ARG A 207 15.09 -8.94 -14.42
N GLU A 208 16.37 -8.79 -14.19
CA GLU A 208 16.94 -7.58 -13.67
C GLU A 208 16.69 -6.40 -14.61
N ARG A 209 16.37 -5.25 -14.03
CA ARG A 209 16.23 -3.99 -14.77
C ARG A 209 16.47 -2.78 -13.88
N THR A 210 16.87 -1.66 -14.48
CA THR A 210 16.79 -0.35 -13.82
C THR A 210 15.31 0.02 -13.68
N TYR A 211 14.90 0.37 -12.48
CA TYR A 211 13.53 0.70 -12.16
C TYR A 211 13.45 1.91 -11.24
N TYR A 212 12.75 2.96 -11.67
CA TYR A 212 12.54 4.17 -10.90
C TYR A 212 11.22 4.12 -10.14
N ILE A 213 11.26 4.40 -8.84
CA ILE A 213 10.08 4.42 -7.98
C ILE A 213 9.43 5.80 -8.05
N GLU A 214 8.18 5.86 -8.48
CA GLU A 214 7.34 7.06 -8.43
C GLU A 214 7.15 7.53 -6.98
N ASN A 215 7.00 8.85 -6.76
CA ASN A 215 6.68 9.41 -5.44
C ASN A 215 5.25 9.05 -4.99
N ASP A 216 4.99 9.20 -3.71
CA ASP A 216 3.84 8.61 -3.02
C ASP A 216 2.58 9.48 -3.13
N TRP A 217 1.54 8.94 -3.76
CA TRP A 217 0.25 9.61 -3.89
C TRP A 217 -0.55 9.64 -2.57
N SER A 218 -0.31 8.70 -1.65
CA SER A 218 -0.90 8.75 -0.32
C SER A 218 -0.33 9.95 0.46
N ALA A 219 0.99 10.18 0.37
CA ALA A 219 1.64 11.36 0.96
C ALA A 219 1.17 12.66 0.30
N ALA A 220 0.93 12.65 -1.02
CA ALA A 220 0.37 13.81 -1.73
C ALA A 220 -0.98 14.24 -1.14
N SER A 221 -1.81 13.31 -0.64
CA SER A 221 -3.17 13.59 -0.16
C SER A 221 -3.22 14.68 0.93
N TYR A 222 -2.21 14.74 1.80
CA TYR A 222 -2.12 15.77 2.85
C TYR A 222 -1.88 17.17 2.28
N TRP A 223 -1.16 17.28 1.17
CA TRP A 223 -0.97 18.56 0.49
C TRP A 223 -2.22 19.01 -0.25
N TYR A 224 -2.97 18.07 -0.82
CA TYR A 224 -4.30 18.32 -1.35
C TYR A 224 -5.24 18.86 -0.27
N GLU A 225 -5.23 18.25 0.91
CA GLU A 225 -6.00 18.69 2.07
C GLU A 225 -5.63 20.11 2.49
N MET A 226 -4.34 20.41 2.62
CA MET A 226 -3.89 21.78 2.97
C MET A 226 -4.35 22.81 1.95
N VAL A 227 -4.30 22.51 0.66
CA VAL A 227 -4.79 23.41 -0.40
C VAL A 227 -6.31 23.56 -0.32
N ALA A 228 -7.07 22.49 -0.09
CA ALA A 228 -8.53 22.54 0.07
C ALA A 228 -8.93 23.44 1.25
N LEU A 229 -8.25 23.30 2.38
CA LEU A 229 -8.54 24.04 3.62
C LEU A 229 -8.11 25.51 3.56
N SER A 230 -7.16 25.87 2.70
CA SER A 230 -6.52 27.19 2.70
C SER A 230 -7.43 28.36 2.30
N LYS A 231 -8.56 28.11 1.62
CA LYS A 231 -9.55 29.12 1.18
C LYS A 231 -8.94 30.34 0.44
N ASN A 232 -7.74 30.21 -0.14
CA ASN A 232 -7.06 31.29 -0.86
C ASN A 232 -6.68 30.81 -2.27
N ARG A 233 -7.14 31.53 -3.31
CA ARG A 233 -6.88 31.19 -4.73
C ARG A 233 -5.42 31.42 -5.15
N ASP A 234 -4.71 32.26 -4.42
CA ASP A 234 -3.30 32.59 -4.71
C ASP A 234 -2.35 31.49 -4.21
N ASN A 235 -2.87 30.53 -3.42
CA ASN A 235 -2.09 29.41 -2.98
C ASN A 235 -1.72 28.48 -4.13
N VAL A 236 -0.44 28.13 -4.19
CA VAL A 236 0.13 27.22 -5.18
C VAL A 236 1.04 26.25 -4.48
N VAL A 237 0.70 24.97 -4.53
CA VAL A 237 1.58 23.89 -4.06
C VAL A 237 2.03 23.09 -5.27
N ARG A 238 3.33 22.86 -5.38
CA ARG A 238 3.93 22.02 -6.41
C ARG A 238 4.48 20.76 -5.77
N LEU A 239 4.08 19.61 -6.29
CA LEU A 239 4.50 18.29 -5.80
C LEU A 239 5.35 17.62 -6.87
N GLU A 240 6.61 17.33 -6.54
CA GLU A 240 7.57 16.73 -7.48
C GLU A 240 7.54 15.21 -7.43
N GLY A 241 7.82 14.57 -8.57
CA GLY A 241 8.07 13.14 -8.69
C GLY A 241 6.82 12.27 -8.82
N LEU A 242 5.66 12.87 -9.06
CA LEU A 242 4.43 12.14 -9.39
C LEU A 242 4.33 11.90 -10.91
N MET A 243 3.50 10.95 -11.34
CA MET A 243 3.31 10.64 -12.76
C MET A 243 1.85 10.80 -13.17
N ASP A 244 1.60 11.32 -14.36
CA ASP A 244 0.27 11.17 -14.98
C ASP A 244 0.12 9.71 -15.45
N GLY A 245 -1.07 9.13 -15.29
CA GLY A 245 -1.26 7.69 -15.53
C GLY A 245 -0.66 6.77 -14.47
N SER A 246 -0.36 7.30 -13.26
CA SER A 246 0.15 6.51 -12.12
C SER A 246 -0.63 5.22 -11.91
N LYS A 247 0.10 4.14 -11.59
CA LYS A 247 -0.48 2.84 -11.23
C LYS A 247 -0.80 2.73 -9.74
N GLN A 248 -0.47 3.74 -8.93
CA GLN A 248 -0.89 3.81 -7.53
C GLN A 248 -2.39 4.08 -7.45
N GLY A 249 -3.16 3.23 -6.74
CA GLY A 249 -4.61 3.41 -6.56
C GLY A 249 -4.96 4.75 -5.90
N ASP A 250 -4.07 5.24 -5.04
CA ASP A 250 -4.24 6.51 -4.33
C ASP A 250 -4.06 7.75 -5.22
N SER A 251 -3.62 7.59 -6.49
CA SER A 251 -3.66 8.68 -7.48
C SER A 251 -5.08 9.19 -7.76
N SER A 252 -6.10 8.40 -7.38
CA SER A 252 -7.51 8.82 -7.37
C SER A 252 -7.78 10.05 -6.50
N VAL A 253 -6.89 10.37 -5.56
CA VAL A 253 -6.95 11.58 -4.71
C VAL A 253 -7.21 12.85 -5.51
N ARG A 254 -6.61 12.98 -6.69
CA ARG A 254 -6.79 14.16 -7.59
C ARG A 254 -8.24 14.34 -8.03
N TYR A 255 -8.95 13.26 -8.30
CA TYR A 255 -10.35 13.31 -8.74
C TYR A 255 -11.29 13.61 -7.58
N ILE A 256 -11.05 13.01 -6.41
CA ILE A 256 -11.89 13.21 -5.23
C ILE A 256 -11.71 14.63 -4.71
N PHE A 257 -10.47 15.14 -4.61
CA PHE A 257 -10.23 16.53 -4.20
C PHE A 257 -10.69 17.57 -5.22
N SER A 258 -10.90 17.22 -6.48
CA SER A 258 -11.54 18.13 -7.43
C SER A 258 -12.97 18.51 -6.99
N LEU A 259 -13.66 17.60 -6.30
CA LEU A 259 -14.97 17.85 -5.69
C LEU A 259 -14.89 18.76 -4.46
N LEU A 260 -13.74 18.83 -3.82
CA LEU A 260 -13.44 19.71 -2.68
C LEU A 260 -12.67 20.97 -3.09
N GLY A 261 -12.64 21.28 -4.39
CA GLY A 261 -12.13 22.53 -4.93
C GLY A 261 -10.62 22.54 -5.23
N VAL A 262 -9.93 21.41 -5.28
CA VAL A 262 -8.51 21.40 -5.65
C VAL A 262 -8.34 21.02 -7.11
N LYS A 263 -7.83 21.95 -7.90
CA LYS A 263 -7.43 21.72 -9.30
C LYS A 263 -6.02 21.17 -9.36
N THR A 264 -5.84 20.07 -10.11
CA THR A 264 -4.57 19.43 -10.39
C THR A 264 -4.13 19.74 -11.81
N THR A 265 -2.86 20.10 -12.00
CA THR A 265 -2.26 20.32 -13.32
C THR A 265 -0.88 19.67 -13.36
N PHE A 266 -0.61 18.86 -14.36
CA PHE A 266 0.68 18.23 -14.60
C PHE A 266 1.52 19.10 -15.54
N GLU A 267 2.83 19.22 -15.30
CA GLU A 267 3.75 19.93 -16.21
C GLU A 267 4.01 19.13 -17.48
N THR A 268 4.09 17.80 -17.36
CA THR A 268 4.06 16.88 -18.51
C THR A 268 3.03 15.78 -18.30
N THR A 269 2.42 15.34 -19.37
CA THR A 269 1.46 14.22 -19.42
C THR A 269 2.06 12.98 -20.09
N GLU A 270 3.37 12.95 -20.27
CA GLU A 270 4.05 11.77 -20.79
C GLU A 270 3.95 10.62 -19.78
N GLU A 271 3.38 9.50 -20.21
CA GLU A 271 3.12 8.37 -19.33
C GLU A 271 4.43 7.75 -18.81
N GLY A 272 4.47 7.48 -17.52
CA GLY A 272 5.64 6.87 -16.86
C GLY A 272 6.81 7.83 -16.60
N VAL A 273 6.65 9.11 -16.89
CA VAL A 273 7.68 10.13 -16.65
C VAL A 273 7.33 10.92 -15.37
N PRO A 274 8.24 10.95 -14.37
CA PRO A 274 8.05 11.78 -13.19
C PRO A 274 7.95 13.27 -13.56
N THR A 275 6.94 13.94 -13.00
CA THR A 275 6.66 15.33 -13.30
C THR A 275 6.34 16.12 -12.03
N THR A 276 6.22 17.43 -12.18
CA THR A 276 5.70 18.33 -11.15
C THR A 276 4.19 18.48 -11.32
N VAL A 277 3.48 18.28 -10.21
CA VAL A 277 2.02 18.46 -10.15
C VAL A 277 1.72 19.76 -9.39
N THR A 278 1.01 20.66 -10.04
CA THR A 278 0.60 21.94 -9.42
C THR A 278 -0.83 21.84 -8.90
N LEU A 279 -1.02 22.18 -7.62
CA LEU A 279 -2.30 22.23 -6.92
C LEU A 279 -2.72 23.69 -6.69
N ARG A 280 -4.00 24.01 -7.00
CA ARG A 280 -4.61 25.31 -6.75
C ARG A 280 -6.02 25.15 -6.21
N ASN A 281 -6.42 26.05 -5.28
CA ASN A 281 -7.79 26.06 -4.80
C ASN A 281 -8.69 26.86 -5.77
N THR A 282 -9.80 26.26 -6.20
CA THR A 282 -10.83 26.89 -7.05
C THR A 282 -11.96 27.51 -6.24
N LEU A 283 -12.01 27.26 -4.94
CA LEU A 283 -13.07 27.65 -4.00
C LEU A 283 -14.46 27.04 -4.35
N HIS A 284 -14.51 26.03 -5.20
CA HIS A 284 -15.72 25.28 -5.51
C HIS A 284 -15.74 23.98 -4.73
N THR A 285 -16.78 23.74 -3.95
CA THR A 285 -16.97 22.50 -3.21
C THR A 285 -18.37 21.95 -3.44
N VAL A 286 -18.48 20.62 -3.44
CA VAL A 286 -19.79 19.98 -3.44
C VAL A 286 -20.51 20.22 -2.10
N PRO A 287 -21.84 20.29 -2.08
CA PRO A 287 -22.61 20.49 -0.83
C PRO A 287 -22.54 19.27 0.09
N ARG A 288 -22.22 18.10 -0.43
CA ARG A 288 -22.03 16.83 0.30
C ARG A 288 -21.11 15.93 -0.49
N LEU A 289 -20.23 15.19 0.19
CA LEU A 289 -19.34 14.21 -0.42
C LEU A 289 -19.75 12.78 -0.02
N GLU A 290 -20.11 11.98 -1.01
CA GLU A 290 -20.32 10.54 -0.84
C GLU A 290 -19.29 9.78 -1.66
N TYR A 291 -18.58 8.83 -1.04
CA TYR A 291 -17.55 8.08 -1.74
C TYR A 291 -17.37 6.67 -1.16
N ASP A 292 -17.05 5.70 -2.03
CA ASP A 292 -16.71 4.33 -1.66
C ASP A 292 -15.19 4.14 -1.75
N PHE A 293 -14.53 4.06 -0.59
CA PHE A 293 -13.09 3.89 -0.47
C PHE A 293 -12.63 2.42 -0.56
N VAL A 294 -13.48 1.49 -1.00
CA VAL A 294 -13.12 0.07 -1.13
C VAL A 294 -11.84 -0.16 -1.93
N ASN A 295 -11.53 0.71 -2.89
CA ASN A 295 -10.33 0.66 -3.74
C ASN A 295 -9.16 1.51 -3.25
N SER A 296 -9.38 2.48 -2.36
CA SER A 296 -8.36 3.38 -1.83
C SER A 296 -8.59 3.70 -0.34
N PRO A 297 -8.71 2.67 0.53
CA PRO A 297 -9.08 2.86 1.93
C PRO A 297 -8.08 3.73 2.70
N ASP A 298 -6.83 3.76 2.29
CA ASP A 298 -5.77 4.53 2.95
C ASP A 298 -5.92 6.05 2.74
N LEU A 299 -6.77 6.51 1.81
CA LEU A 299 -7.11 7.93 1.63
C LEU A 299 -8.24 8.41 2.56
N ALA A 300 -9.07 7.51 3.08
CA ALA A 300 -10.29 7.88 3.80
C ALA A 300 -10.03 8.84 4.97
N GLN A 301 -8.94 8.63 5.72
CA GLN A 301 -8.60 9.48 6.88
C GLN A 301 -8.39 10.94 6.49
N THR A 302 -7.71 11.21 5.39
CA THR A 302 -7.49 12.57 4.89
C THR A 302 -8.82 13.23 4.53
N PHE A 303 -9.71 12.49 3.86
CA PHE A 303 -11.02 13.03 3.48
C PHE A 303 -11.96 13.25 4.66
N VAL A 304 -11.92 12.39 5.70
CA VAL A 304 -12.69 12.59 6.93
C VAL A 304 -12.30 13.90 7.60
N VAL A 305 -11.00 14.13 7.77
CA VAL A 305 -10.50 15.36 8.41
C VAL A 305 -10.82 16.58 7.55
N CYS A 306 -10.53 16.52 6.26
CA CYS A 306 -10.76 17.62 5.34
C CYS A 306 -12.24 18.03 5.27
N CYS A 307 -13.16 17.08 5.07
CA CYS A 307 -14.58 17.34 5.01
C CYS A 307 -15.13 17.92 6.32
N ALA A 308 -14.70 17.40 7.47
CA ALA A 308 -15.10 17.92 8.76
C ALA A 308 -14.66 19.38 8.94
N LEU A 309 -13.40 19.70 8.68
CA LEU A 309 -12.85 21.06 8.80
C LEU A 309 -13.42 22.05 7.77
N MET A 310 -13.83 21.56 6.59
CA MET A 310 -14.52 22.35 5.57
C MET A 310 -16.02 22.52 5.86
N ASN A 311 -16.57 21.84 6.87
CA ASN A 311 -18.01 21.73 7.13
C ASN A 311 -18.79 21.17 5.92
N VAL A 312 -18.21 20.24 5.18
CA VAL A 312 -18.87 19.50 4.10
C VAL A 312 -19.42 18.20 4.67
N PRO A 313 -20.73 17.99 4.71
CA PRO A 313 -21.31 16.71 5.13
C PRO A 313 -20.79 15.58 4.23
N PHE A 314 -20.51 14.42 4.82
CA PHE A 314 -19.99 13.29 4.06
C PHE A 314 -20.56 11.96 4.52
N HIS A 315 -20.51 10.97 3.63
CA HIS A 315 -20.77 9.56 3.92
C HIS A 315 -19.79 8.70 3.13
N PHE A 316 -18.94 7.98 3.84
CA PHE A 316 -17.88 7.16 3.26
C PHE A 316 -18.13 5.68 3.53
N ARG A 317 -17.92 4.83 2.50
CA ARG A 317 -18.09 3.38 2.56
C ARG A 317 -16.77 2.68 2.23
N GLY A 318 -16.77 1.35 2.39
CA GLY A 318 -15.59 0.53 2.03
C GLY A 318 -14.45 0.61 3.03
N LEU A 319 -14.72 0.90 4.31
CA LEU A 319 -13.73 1.20 5.35
C LEU A 319 -13.36 0.00 6.24
N SER A 320 -13.96 -1.17 6.03
CA SER A 320 -13.81 -2.35 6.91
C SER A 320 -12.35 -2.73 7.20
N THR A 321 -11.44 -2.55 6.23
CA THR A 321 -10.03 -2.87 6.40
C THR A 321 -9.28 -1.92 7.34
N LEU A 322 -9.82 -0.75 7.66
CA LEU A 322 -9.16 0.26 8.50
C LEU A 322 -9.06 -0.17 9.97
N LYS A 323 -9.94 -1.08 10.42
CA LYS A 323 -9.94 -1.60 11.80
C LYS A 323 -8.77 -2.52 12.12
N ILE A 324 -8.21 -3.20 11.11
CA ILE A 324 -7.15 -4.21 11.28
C ILE A 324 -5.76 -3.74 10.83
N LYS A 325 -5.58 -2.43 10.68
CA LYS A 325 -4.29 -1.81 10.34
C LYS A 325 -3.37 -1.73 11.58
N GLU A 326 -2.35 -0.89 11.52
CA GLU A 326 -1.40 -0.62 12.61
C GLU A 326 -2.11 -0.17 13.91
N THR A 327 -3.26 0.50 13.74
CA THR A 327 -4.24 0.82 14.78
C THR A 327 -5.66 0.57 14.22
N ASP A 328 -6.68 0.57 15.05
CA ASP A 328 -8.05 0.79 14.58
C ASP A 328 -8.19 2.26 14.16
N ARG A 329 -8.08 2.51 12.85
CA ARG A 329 -8.07 3.88 12.30
C ARG A 329 -9.42 4.57 12.45
N ILE A 330 -10.53 3.82 12.45
CA ILE A 330 -11.88 4.38 12.64
C ILE A 330 -12.01 4.93 14.05
N GLU A 331 -11.65 4.13 15.06
CA GLU A 331 -11.69 4.59 16.45
C GLU A 331 -10.68 5.72 16.72
N ALA A 332 -9.50 5.65 16.11
CA ALA A 332 -8.53 6.73 16.20
C ALA A 332 -9.09 8.05 15.63
N LEU A 333 -9.71 8.02 14.44
CA LEU A 333 -10.36 9.19 13.84
C LEU A 333 -11.48 9.73 14.74
N LYS A 334 -12.35 8.86 15.26
CA LYS A 334 -13.43 9.27 16.19
C LYS A 334 -12.87 9.95 17.43
N CYS A 335 -11.79 9.43 17.98
CA CYS A 335 -11.12 9.98 19.16
C CYS A 335 -10.51 11.36 18.85
N GLU A 336 -9.71 11.47 17.79
CA GLU A 336 -9.01 12.72 17.44
C GLU A 336 -9.97 13.81 16.98
N MET A 337 -10.95 13.49 16.15
CA MET A 337 -11.93 14.47 15.67
C MET A 337 -12.84 14.99 16.78
N ARG A 338 -13.12 14.16 17.81
CA ARG A 338 -13.87 14.63 19.01
C ARG A 338 -13.13 15.72 19.77
N LYS A 339 -11.79 15.70 19.82
CA LYS A 339 -10.98 16.76 20.44
C LYS A 339 -11.12 18.11 19.71
N LEU A 340 -11.46 18.05 18.42
CA LEU A 340 -11.74 19.23 17.58
C LEU A 340 -13.23 19.63 17.57
N GLY A 341 -14.07 18.91 18.33
CA GLY A 341 -15.53 19.20 18.42
C GLY A 341 -16.40 18.47 17.37
N TYR A 342 -15.81 17.59 16.56
CA TYR A 342 -16.57 16.82 15.58
C TYR A 342 -16.95 15.44 16.11
N VAL A 343 -18.18 15.01 15.80
CA VAL A 343 -18.69 13.68 16.17
C VAL A 343 -18.84 12.84 14.89
N LEU A 344 -18.00 11.82 14.79
CA LEU A 344 -18.09 10.83 13.72
C LEU A 344 -18.96 9.66 14.17
N ARG A 345 -19.80 9.17 13.27
CA ARG A 345 -20.60 7.95 13.47
C ARG A 345 -20.14 6.91 12.47
N ASP A 346 -19.89 5.72 12.94
CA ASP A 346 -19.67 4.56 12.10
C ASP A 346 -20.95 3.73 12.03
N VAL A 347 -21.19 3.13 10.87
CA VAL A 347 -22.37 2.29 10.60
C VAL A 347 -21.84 0.95 10.09
N ASN A 348 -22.31 -0.15 10.70
CA ASN A 348 -21.96 -1.52 10.32
C ASN A 348 -20.45 -1.81 10.18
N ASP A 349 -19.63 -1.13 10.98
CA ASP A 349 -18.16 -1.33 11.00
C ASP A 349 -17.44 -1.07 9.66
N SER A 350 -18.08 -0.45 8.70
CA SER A 350 -17.53 -0.26 7.35
C SER A 350 -17.88 1.07 6.67
N GLU A 351 -18.67 1.92 7.35
CA GLU A 351 -19.13 3.20 6.82
C GLU A 351 -18.93 4.34 7.82
#